data_1683e20671f4ecdc7a330e20c644bfd1
#
_entry.id   1683e20671f4ecdc7a330e20c644bfd1
#
_cell.length_a   1.000
_cell.length_b   1.000
_cell.length_c   1.000
_cell.angle_alpha   90.00
_cell.angle_beta   90.00
_cell.angle_gamma   90.00
#
_symmetry.space_group_name_H-M   'P 1'
#
loop_
_entity.id
_entity.type
_entity.pdbx_description
1 polymer ?
#
loop_
_entity_poly.entity_id
_entity_poly.type
_entity_poly.pdbx_seq_one_letter_code
_entity_poly.pdbx_strand_id
1 'polypeptide(L)'
;MIKLNDFIEISNLYNKKYIVLDIETSGVSRINSKVLVVGILNSNGEFVQYAITDKNEEKTLLETISLLLKDKYIITFNGDIFDIPFIKSRMSYHGQKPFIEKSTFDIRKYLIKNKYITDIERFSLKELEIYHDIKRFEEFELDSDVEFYTFDEFKNENFEKVLLHNKYDVINTYYLLDLVNKIEKSKQIHLNDFTIKIDSITHDKNILEINGDISPEIMDYFVEGNNFSLSIVNSSFQLKLYILEGYLETGVLGFVHIHNYPLDFVDESPYNLRKDLIPVFVNRYYLGNIKNIVKTIFKDIIK
;
A
#
# COMPACT_ATOMS: atom_id res chain seq x y z
N MET A 1 27.20 17.25 -10.28
CA MET A 1 26.03 16.83 -9.46
C MET A 1 25.48 18.04 -8.75
N ILE A 2 24.19 18.25 -8.85
CA ILE A 2 23.45 19.32 -8.16
C ILE A 2 22.75 18.71 -6.95
N LYS A 3 22.63 19.52 -5.89
CA LYS A 3 21.80 19.22 -4.72
C LYS A 3 20.80 20.35 -4.54
N LEU A 4 19.52 20.01 -4.55
CA LEU A 4 18.42 20.92 -4.26
C LEU A 4 17.82 20.55 -2.90
N ASN A 5 17.40 21.55 -2.13
CA ASN A 5 16.71 21.32 -0.86
C ASN A 5 15.42 22.16 -0.84
N ASP A 6 14.40 21.57 -0.24
CA ASP A 6 13.13 22.22 -0.01
C ASP A 6 12.54 21.74 1.32
N PHE A 7 11.50 22.39 1.79
CA PHE A 7 10.77 21.95 2.97
C PHE A 7 9.29 21.79 2.61
N ILE A 8 8.78 20.59 2.84
CA ILE A 8 7.41 20.21 2.58
C ILE A 8 6.67 20.16 3.92
N GLU A 9 5.60 20.93 4.02
CA GLU A 9 4.73 20.83 5.18
C GLU A 9 4.05 19.45 5.18
N ILE A 10 4.36 18.65 6.20
CA ILE A 10 3.86 17.30 6.34
C ILE A 10 3.12 17.13 7.67
N SER A 11 2.06 16.34 7.66
CA SER A 11 1.40 15.84 8.86
C SER A 11 2.04 14.52 9.27
N ASN A 12 2.09 14.22 10.56
CA ASN A 12 2.63 12.94 11.05
C ASN A 12 1.70 11.77 10.68
N LEU A 13 1.79 11.32 9.43
CA LEU A 13 0.98 10.21 8.91
C LEU A 13 1.52 8.82 9.34
N TYR A 14 2.74 8.75 9.84
CA TYR A 14 3.39 7.48 10.20
C TYR A 14 4.28 7.64 11.44
N ASN A 15 4.07 6.80 12.46
CA ASN A 15 4.74 6.92 13.78
C ASN A 15 6.23 6.50 13.81
N LYS A 16 6.89 6.34 12.67
CA LYS A 16 8.30 5.93 12.59
C LYS A 16 9.09 6.96 11.80
N LYS A 17 10.39 7.06 12.09
CA LYS A 17 11.31 7.79 11.22
C LYS A 17 11.48 7.03 9.92
N TYR A 18 11.10 7.64 8.81
CA TYR A 18 11.14 7.07 7.46
C TYR A 18 11.71 8.08 6.47
N ILE A 19 11.97 7.59 5.30
CA ILE A 19 12.18 8.41 4.10
C ILE A 19 11.25 7.91 2.99
N VAL A 20 10.75 8.82 2.17
CA VAL A 20 10.11 8.52 0.90
C VAL A 20 11.14 8.69 -0.20
N LEU A 21 11.26 7.73 -1.08
CA LEU A 21 12.26 7.67 -2.13
C LEU A 21 11.60 7.47 -3.48
N ASP A 22 12.10 8.19 -4.47
CA ASP A 22 11.82 7.98 -5.89
C ASP A 22 13.06 8.32 -6.73
N ILE A 23 13.24 7.65 -7.89
CA ILE A 23 14.38 7.89 -8.79
C ILE A 23 13.93 8.07 -10.23
N GLU A 24 14.68 8.92 -10.96
CA GLU A 24 14.60 8.98 -12.41
C GLU A 24 15.83 8.34 -13.04
N THR A 25 15.60 7.63 -14.13
CA THR A 25 16.65 6.85 -14.81
C THR A 25 16.65 7.09 -16.31
N SER A 26 17.78 6.83 -16.96
CA SER A 26 17.89 6.94 -18.41
C SER A 26 17.30 5.73 -19.16
N GLY A 27 16.54 4.87 -18.50
CA GLY A 27 15.89 3.70 -19.05
C GLY A 27 15.73 2.57 -18.05
N VAL A 28 15.05 1.49 -18.43
CA VAL A 28 14.70 0.36 -17.55
C VAL A 28 15.85 -0.58 -17.22
N SER A 29 16.92 -0.56 -18.01
CA SER A 29 18.02 -1.51 -17.87
C SER A 29 18.97 -1.12 -16.72
N ARG A 30 18.97 -1.90 -15.65
CA ARG A 30 19.87 -1.71 -14.50
C ARG A 30 21.36 -1.80 -14.85
N ILE A 31 21.70 -2.37 -16.01
CA ILE A 31 23.07 -2.52 -16.49
C ILE A 31 23.48 -1.34 -17.39
N ASN A 32 22.62 -1.00 -18.36
CA ASN A 32 22.95 -0.05 -19.42
C ASN A 32 22.49 1.38 -19.13
N SER A 33 21.48 1.53 -18.26
CA SER A 33 20.92 2.84 -17.92
C SER A 33 21.53 3.38 -16.62
N LYS A 34 21.40 4.69 -16.42
CA LYS A 34 21.97 5.42 -15.27
C LYS A 34 20.84 5.95 -14.37
N VAL A 35 21.16 6.14 -13.10
CA VAL A 35 20.35 6.98 -12.20
C VAL A 35 20.66 8.44 -12.54
N LEU A 36 19.64 9.20 -12.90
CA LEU A 36 19.73 10.61 -13.28
C LEU A 36 19.40 11.53 -12.11
N VAL A 37 18.29 11.22 -11.41
CA VAL A 37 17.77 12.00 -10.29
C VAL A 37 17.40 11.06 -9.15
N VAL A 38 17.56 11.51 -7.91
CA VAL A 38 17.10 10.85 -6.71
C VAL A 38 16.41 11.87 -5.81
N GLY A 39 15.13 11.70 -5.55
CA GLY A 39 14.33 12.48 -4.62
C GLY A 39 14.14 11.75 -3.30
N ILE A 40 14.33 12.45 -2.19
CA ILE A 40 14.16 11.92 -0.83
C ILE A 40 13.40 12.94 0.01
N LEU A 41 12.29 12.52 0.62
CA LEU A 41 11.56 13.29 1.63
C LEU A 41 11.65 12.53 2.96
N ASN A 42 12.15 13.18 4.00
CA ASN A 42 12.21 12.56 5.32
C ASN A 42 10.95 12.87 6.17
N SER A 43 10.83 12.14 7.27
CA SER A 43 9.70 12.28 8.20
C SER A 43 9.65 13.62 8.97
N ASN A 44 10.57 14.55 8.73
CA ASN A 44 10.53 15.90 9.29
C ASN A 44 10.09 16.95 8.25
N GLY A 45 9.81 16.54 7.00
CA GLY A 45 9.44 17.46 5.92
C GLY A 45 10.63 17.98 5.10
N GLU A 46 11.86 17.57 5.41
CA GLU A 46 13.03 17.94 4.62
C GLU A 46 13.03 17.13 3.31
N PHE A 47 12.87 17.82 2.20
CA PHE A 47 13.02 17.26 0.86
C PHE A 47 14.41 17.58 0.34
N VAL A 48 15.10 16.58 -0.18
CA VAL A 48 16.38 16.73 -0.88
C VAL A 48 16.35 15.98 -2.19
N GLN A 49 16.86 16.63 -3.22
CA GLN A 49 16.97 16.05 -4.55
C GLN A 49 18.39 16.16 -5.05
N TYR A 50 18.92 15.07 -5.58
CA TYR A 50 20.24 15.00 -6.20
C TYR A 50 20.06 14.69 -7.68
N ALA A 51 20.73 15.42 -8.55
CA ALA A 51 20.74 15.19 -9.98
C ALA A 51 22.18 15.22 -10.53
N ILE A 52 22.48 14.31 -11.45
CA ILE A 52 23.76 14.33 -12.16
C ILE A 52 23.74 15.38 -13.26
N THR A 53 24.85 16.08 -13.45
CA THR A 53 25.07 17.08 -14.50
C THR A 53 26.15 16.64 -15.48
N ASP A 54 26.86 15.54 -15.16
CA ASP A 54 27.82 14.86 -15.99
C ASP A 54 27.65 13.34 -15.87
N LYS A 55 27.92 12.62 -16.98
CA LYS A 55 27.78 11.14 -17.06
C LYS A 55 28.66 10.40 -16.05
N ASN A 56 29.72 11.01 -15.57
CA ASN A 56 30.69 10.42 -14.63
C ASN A 56 30.27 10.61 -13.17
N GLU A 57 29.28 11.44 -12.91
CA GLU A 57 28.83 11.76 -11.54
C GLU A 57 27.92 10.69 -10.90
N GLU A 58 27.42 9.71 -11.67
CA GLU A 58 26.54 8.65 -11.13
C GLU A 58 27.20 7.91 -9.96
N LYS A 59 28.48 7.60 -10.03
CA LYS A 59 29.21 6.95 -8.95
C LYS A 59 29.15 7.76 -7.66
N THR A 60 29.42 9.05 -7.73
CA THR A 60 29.39 9.97 -6.58
C THR A 60 27.97 10.16 -6.04
N LEU A 61 26.96 10.22 -6.93
CA LEU A 61 25.56 10.24 -6.57
C LEU A 61 25.21 9.00 -5.72
N LEU A 62 25.55 7.81 -6.20
CA LEU A 62 25.25 6.55 -5.53
C LEU A 62 25.97 6.44 -4.17
N GLU A 63 27.20 6.89 -4.04
CA GLU A 63 27.93 6.99 -2.76
C GLU A 63 27.19 7.89 -1.78
N THR A 64 26.77 9.07 -2.24
CA THR A 64 26.06 10.05 -1.42
C THR A 64 24.72 9.52 -0.90
N ILE A 65 23.88 8.98 -1.79
CA ILE A 65 22.57 8.48 -1.40
C ILE A 65 22.64 7.22 -0.56
N SER A 66 23.65 6.37 -0.77
CA SER A 66 23.85 5.16 0.02
C SER A 66 23.95 5.46 1.53
N LEU A 67 24.59 6.56 1.90
CA LEU A 67 24.70 7.01 3.29
C LEU A 67 23.35 7.47 3.86
N LEU A 68 22.49 8.03 3.01
CA LEU A 68 21.15 8.49 3.40
C LEU A 68 20.16 7.34 3.52
N LEU A 69 20.32 6.28 2.72
CA LEU A 69 19.40 5.14 2.65
C LEU A 69 19.74 4.03 3.66
N LYS A 70 21.00 3.97 4.10
CA LYS A 70 21.46 2.93 5.03
C LYS A 70 20.69 2.97 6.34
N ASP A 71 20.25 1.80 6.82
CA ASP A 71 19.54 1.59 8.07
C ASP A 71 18.22 2.41 8.20
N LYS A 72 17.62 2.82 7.06
CA LYS A 72 16.36 3.56 7.02
C LYS A 72 15.16 2.66 6.75
N TYR A 73 14.00 3.11 7.21
CA TYR A 73 12.71 2.66 6.68
C TYR A 73 12.44 3.46 5.40
N ILE A 74 12.34 2.76 4.28
CA ILE A 74 12.16 3.37 2.97
C ILE A 74 10.75 3.12 2.48
N ILE A 75 10.03 4.19 2.17
CA ILE A 75 8.71 4.16 1.56
C ILE A 75 8.88 4.50 0.10
N THR A 76 8.25 3.73 -0.76
CA THR A 76 8.31 3.91 -2.22
C THR A 76 6.95 3.68 -2.85
N PHE A 77 6.84 4.07 -4.11
CA PHE A 77 5.76 3.65 -4.98
C PHE A 77 6.32 2.74 -6.09
N ASN A 78 6.05 1.45 -6.01
CA ASN A 78 6.61 0.42 -6.91
C ASN A 78 8.13 0.21 -6.79
N GLY A 79 8.76 0.74 -5.76
CA GLY A 79 10.22 0.75 -5.62
C GLY A 79 10.84 -0.57 -5.14
N ASP A 80 10.06 -1.49 -4.57
CA ASP A 80 10.52 -2.84 -4.23
C ASP A 80 11.03 -3.59 -5.47
N ILE A 81 10.45 -3.31 -6.64
CA ILE A 81 10.81 -3.96 -7.90
C ILE A 81 11.62 -3.06 -8.83
N PHE A 82 11.60 -1.73 -8.67
CA PHE A 82 12.31 -0.81 -9.54
C PHE A 82 13.43 -0.05 -8.80
N ASP A 83 13.12 0.94 -7.98
CA ASP A 83 14.06 1.90 -7.40
C ASP A 83 15.17 1.23 -6.60
N ILE A 84 14.81 0.45 -5.58
CA ILE A 84 15.78 -0.17 -4.68
C ILE A 84 16.71 -1.14 -5.41
N PRO A 85 16.21 -2.09 -6.21
CA PRO A 85 17.07 -2.96 -6.99
C PRO A 85 17.89 -2.23 -8.06
N PHE A 86 17.36 -1.14 -8.63
CA PHE A 86 18.08 -0.34 -9.61
C PHE A 86 19.31 0.34 -8.99
N ILE A 87 19.10 1.07 -7.89
CA ILE A 87 20.22 1.71 -7.16
C ILE A 87 21.26 0.68 -6.75
N LYS A 88 20.86 -0.43 -6.13
CA LYS A 88 21.77 -1.49 -5.67
C LYS A 88 22.57 -2.12 -6.82
N SER A 89 21.94 -2.33 -7.97
CA SER A 89 22.58 -2.85 -9.17
C SER A 89 23.61 -1.86 -9.72
N ARG A 90 23.25 -0.57 -9.78
CA ARG A 90 24.17 0.49 -10.24
C ARG A 90 25.35 0.68 -9.28
N MET A 91 25.13 0.59 -7.97
CA MET A 91 26.23 0.57 -6.99
C MET A 91 27.20 -0.58 -7.26
N SER A 92 26.68 -1.79 -7.46
CA SER A 92 27.50 -2.96 -7.80
C SER A 92 28.26 -2.78 -9.11
N TYR A 93 27.65 -2.20 -10.14
CA TYR A 93 28.28 -1.87 -11.41
C TYR A 93 29.50 -0.93 -11.22
N HIS A 94 29.40 0.02 -10.29
CA HIS A 94 30.52 0.94 -9.95
C HIS A 94 31.48 0.37 -8.90
N GLY A 95 31.38 -0.92 -8.55
CA GLY A 95 32.24 -1.56 -7.56
C GLY A 95 32.00 -1.10 -6.11
N GLN A 96 30.83 -0.51 -5.85
CA GLN A 96 30.42 -0.08 -4.52
C GLN A 96 29.63 -1.20 -3.82
N LYS A 97 29.75 -1.29 -2.49
CA LYS A 97 28.90 -2.19 -1.71
C LYS A 97 27.49 -1.61 -1.60
N PRO A 98 26.46 -2.34 -2.02
CA PRO A 98 25.09 -1.90 -1.86
C PRO A 98 24.73 -1.62 -0.39
N PHE A 99 23.93 -0.57 -0.15
CA PHE A 99 23.41 -0.27 1.17
C PHE A 99 22.45 -1.37 1.65
N ILE A 100 22.29 -1.44 2.96
CA ILE A 100 21.28 -2.28 3.61
C ILE A 100 20.29 -1.33 4.29
N GLU A 101 19.06 -1.36 3.84
CA GLU A 101 17.93 -0.66 4.47
C GLU A 101 17.42 -1.44 5.69
N LYS A 102 16.76 -0.75 6.61
CA LYS A 102 16.12 -1.41 7.75
C LYS A 102 14.89 -2.20 7.31
N SER A 103 14.05 -1.61 6.48
CA SER A 103 12.95 -2.26 5.77
C SER A 103 12.42 -1.35 4.68
N THR A 104 11.64 -1.92 3.76
CA THR A 104 10.91 -1.18 2.72
C THR A 104 9.40 -1.29 2.94
N PHE A 105 8.67 -0.27 2.49
CA PHE A 105 7.21 -0.28 2.38
C PHE A 105 6.81 0.26 1.02
N ASP A 106 6.37 -0.64 0.15
CA ASP A 106 5.89 -0.30 -1.19
C ASP A 106 4.38 -0.07 -1.17
N ILE A 107 3.95 1.18 -1.36
CA ILE A 107 2.54 1.57 -1.31
C ILE A 107 1.73 0.88 -2.40
N ARG A 108 2.26 0.79 -3.64
CA ARG A 108 1.56 0.11 -4.73
C ARG A 108 1.28 -1.35 -4.41
N LYS A 109 2.29 -2.06 -3.92
CA LYS A 109 2.17 -3.46 -3.49
C LYS A 109 1.16 -3.64 -2.36
N TYR A 110 1.16 -2.72 -1.38
CA TYR A 110 0.19 -2.70 -0.29
C TYR A 110 -1.24 -2.50 -0.82
N LEU A 111 -1.47 -1.54 -1.70
CA LEU A 111 -2.79 -1.25 -2.26
C LEU A 111 -3.30 -2.42 -3.12
N ILE A 112 -2.45 -3.02 -3.96
CA ILE A 112 -2.80 -4.23 -4.74
C ILE A 112 -3.19 -5.38 -3.82
N LYS A 113 -2.48 -5.60 -2.71
CA LYS A 113 -2.83 -6.63 -1.72
C LYS A 113 -4.23 -6.40 -1.12
N ASN A 114 -4.64 -5.15 -0.96
CA ASN A 114 -5.91 -4.77 -0.37
C ASN A 114 -7.02 -4.44 -1.41
N LYS A 115 -6.78 -4.71 -2.70
CA LYS A 115 -7.71 -4.33 -3.79
C LYS A 115 -9.13 -4.86 -3.62
N TYR A 116 -9.29 -6.01 -2.95
CA TYR A 116 -10.60 -6.66 -2.80
C TYR A 116 -11.49 -6.04 -1.71
N ILE A 117 -10.97 -5.10 -0.93
CA ILE A 117 -11.73 -4.33 0.07
C ILE A 117 -11.86 -2.85 -0.31
N THR A 118 -11.35 -2.46 -1.48
CA THR A 118 -11.42 -1.11 -2.03
C THR A 118 -12.13 -1.15 -3.39
N ASP A 119 -12.52 0.00 -3.90
CA ASP A 119 -13.04 0.18 -5.26
C ASP A 119 -11.97 0.72 -6.22
N ILE A 120 -10.69 0.62 -5.85
CA ILE A 120 -9.57 1.03 -6.68
C ILE A 120 -9.40 0.02 -7.82
N GLU A 121 -9.55 0.49 -9.07
CA GLU A 121 -9.42 -0.33 -10.26
C GLU A 121 -8.00 -0.29 -10.86
N ARG A 122 -7.33 0.84 -10.75
CA ARG A 122 -6.01 1.09 -11.34
C ARG A 122 -5.02 1.54 -10.29
N PHE A 123 -3.80 1.05 -10.38
CA PHE A 123 -2.74 1.20 -9.37
C PHE A 123 -1.48 1.88 -9.93
N SER A 124 -1.61 2.79 -10.92
CA SER A 124 -0.55 3.75 -11.24
C SER A 124 -0.58 4.91 -10.25
N LEU A 125 0.54 5.63 -10.06
CA LEU A 125 0.59 6.77 -9.17
C LEU A 125 -0.44 7.84 -9.59
N LYS A 126 -0.48 8.18 -10.86
CA LYS A 126 -1.43 9.15 -11.45
C LYS A 126 -2.90 8.79 -11.18
N GLU A 127 -3.29 7.53 -11.36
CA GLU A 127 -4.67 7.09 -11.09
C GLU A 127 -5.02 7.16 -9.60
N LEU A 128 -4.06 6.86 -8.73
CA LEU A 128 -4.26 6.94 -7.28
C LEU A 128 -4.29 8.39 -6.78
N GLU A 129 -3.55 9.29 -7.42
CA GLU A 129 -3.63 10.74 -7.18
C GLU A 129 -5.05 11.25 -7.48
N ILE A 130 -5.60 10.87 -8.63
CA ILE A 130 -6.99 11.20 -9.00
C ILE A 130 -7.99 10.60 -8.02
N TYR A 131 -7.83 9.32 -7.69
CA TYR A 131 -8.70 8.61 -6.76
C TYR A 131 -8.73 9.26 -5.36
N HIS A 132 -7.59 9.79 -4.92
CA HIS A 132 -7.43 10.38 -3.58
C HIS A 132 -7.43 11.91 -3.55
N ASP A 133 -7.78 12.55 -4.68
CA ASP A 133 -7.80 14.02 -4.86
C ASP A 133 -6.47 14.70 -4.50
N ILE A 134 -5.36 14.05 -4.86
CA ILE A 134 -4.01 14.61 -4.71
C ILE A 134 -3.71 15.45 -5.94
N LYS A 135 -3.39 16.72 -5.72
CA LYS A 135 -3.07 17.65 -6.81
C LYS A 135 -1.63 17.52 -7.26
N ARG A 136 -1.44 17.47 -8.56
CA ARG A 136 -0.14 17.58 -9.21
C ARG A 136 -0.09 18.93 -9.93
N PHE A 137 0.85 19.80 -9.57
CA PHE A 137 1.02 21.12 -10.15
C PHE A 137 2.11 21.12 -11.22
N GLU A 138 2.08 20.16 -12.12
CA GLU A 138 2.94 20.15 -13.29
C GLU A 138 2.21 20.85 -14.43
N GLU A 139 2.82 21.90 -15.02
CA GLU A 139 2.31 22.57 -16.21
C GLU A 139 2.49 21.70 -17.49
N PHE A 140 3.18 20.59 -17.35
CA PHE A 140 3.50 19.69 -18.45
C PHE A 140 2.77 18.37 -18.27
N GLU A 141 1.89 18.02 -19.18
CA GLU A 141 1.45 16.64 -19.35
C GLU A 141 2.68 15.83 -19.82
N LEU A 142 3.28 15.08 -18.90
CA LEU A 142 4.05 13.93 -19.34
C LEU A 142 3.02 12.94 -19.89
N ASP A 143 3.10 12.65 -21.18
CA ASP A 143 2.34 11.56 -21.78
C ASP A 143 2.56 10.32 -20.90
N SER A 144 1.48 9.60 -20.66
CA SER A 144 1.37 8.52 -19.66
C SER A 144 2.27 7.30 -19.93
N ASP A 145 3.06 7.34 -20.97
CA ASP A 145 4.04 6.31 -21.31
C ASP A 145 5.41 6.76 -20.80
N VAL A 146 5.98 5.94 -19.95
CA VAL A 146 7.29 6.08 -19.29
C VAL A 146 8.33 6.67 -20.25
N GLU A 147 8.48 7.99 -20.25
CA GLU A 147 9.49 8.65 -21.05
C GLU A 147 10.85 8.53 -20.36
N PHE A 148 11.68 7.64 -20.84
CA PHE A 148 13.07 7.61 -20.45
C PHE A 148 13.86 8.55 -21.36
N TYR A 149 14.58 9.45 -20.75
CA TYR A 149 15.46 10.36 -21.46
C TYR A 149 16.88 9.81 -21.44
N THR A 150 17.55 9.80 -22.60
CA THR A 150 19.01 9.65 -22.59
C THR A 150 19.61 10.75 -21.71
N PHE A 151 20.85 10.55 -21.24
CA PHE A 151 21.49 11.59 -20.43
C PHE A 151 21.57 12.95 -21.14
N ASP A 152 21.78 12.95 -22.45
CA ASP A 152 21.92 14.19 -23.24
C ASP A 152 20.58 14.91 -23.40
N GLU A 153 19.48 14.19 -23.64
CA GLU A 153 18.10 14.72 -23.66
C GLU A 153 17.70 15.23 -22.26
N PHE A 154 17.99 14.47 -21.20
CA PHE A 154 17.76 14.89 -19.83
C PHE A 154 18.45 16.22 -19.54
N LYS A 155 19.78 16.31 -19.79
CA LYS A 155 20.58 17.46 -19.44
C LYS A 155 20.21 18.72 -20.22
N ASN A 156 19.98 18.61 -21.51
CA ASN A 156 19.88 19.76 -22.40
C ASN A 156 18.44 20.23 -22.65
N GLU A 157 17.45 19.35 -22.53
CA GLU A 157 16.09 19.61 -22.95
C GLU A 157 15.05 19.42 -21.85
N ASN A 158 15.29 18.47 -20.91
CA ASN A 158 14.26 18.04 -19.97
C ASN A 158 14.70 18.15 -18.48
N PHE A 159 15.78 18.83 -18.17
CA PHE A 159 16.36 18.83 -16.83
C PHE A 159 15.37 19.29 -15.77
N GLU A 160 14.81 20.50 -15.92
CA GLU A 160 13.85 21.05 -14.94
C GLU A 160 12.55 20.25 -14.87
N LYS A 161 12.08 19.73 -16.03
CA LYS A 161 10.90 18.90 -16.14
C LYS A 161 11.04 17.61 -15.33
N VAL A 162 12.16 16.90 -15.49
CA VAL A 162 12.44 15.65 -14.77
C VAL A 162 12.62 15.89 -13.27
N LEU A 163 13.28 16.99 -12.89
CA LEU A 163 13.39 17.37 -11.47
C LEU A 163 12.02 17.62 -10.84
N LEU A 164 11.15 18.35 -11.53
CA LEU A 164 9.83 18.65 -11.03
C LEU A 164 8.97 17.39 -10.94
N HIS A 165 9.04 16.52 -11.93
CA HIS A 165 8.35 15.23 -11.95
C HIS A 165 8.73 14.38 -10.73
N ASN A 166 10.02 14.09 -10.56
CA ASN A 166 10.53 13.33 -9.42
C ASN A 166 10.14 13.96 -8.08
N LYS A 167 10.15 15.30 -7.98
CA LYS A 167 9.70 15.98 -6.75
C LYS A 167 8.25 15.65 -6.44
N TYR A 168 7.35 15.74 -7.43
CA TYR A 168 5.94 15.40 -7.22
C TYR A 168 5.72 13.92 -6.96
N ASP A 169 6.46 13.02 -7.59
CA ASP A 169 6.34 11.58 -7.33
C ASP A 169 6.69 11.25 -5.88
N VAL A 170 7.74 11.88 -5.33
CA VAL A 170 8.08 11.74 -3.90
C VAL A 170 6.99 12.31 -3.00
N ILE A 171 6.51 13.54 -3.26
CA ILE A 171 5.52 14.22 -2.43
C ILE A 171 4.18 13.50 -2.48
N ASN A 172 3.73 13.11 -3.67
CA ASN A 172 2.44 12.44 -3.86
C ASN A 172 2.46 11.01 -3.31
N THR A 173 3.60 10.32 -3.41
CA THR A 173 3.82 9.04 -2.70
C THR A 173 3.66 9.23 -1.18
N TYR A 174 4.18 10.32 -0.61
CA TYR A 174 3.93 10.64 0.80
C TYR A 174 2.44 10.85 1.09
N TYR A 175 1.72 11.60 0.29
CA TYR A 175 0.30 11.87 0.51
C TYR A 175 -0.57 10.60 0.40
N LEU A 176 -0.17 9.61 -0.40
CA LEU A 176 -0.84 8.30 -0.45
C LEU A 176 -0.76 7.52 0.86
N LEU A 177 0.10 7.89 1.82
CA LEU A 177 0.08 7.30 3.16
C LEU A 177 -1.24 7.56 3.90
N ASP A 178 -1.95 8.65 3.58
CA ASP A 178 -3.29 8.88 4.15
C ASP A 178 -4.29 7.83 3.65
N LEU A 179 -4.24 7.48 2.36
CA LEU A 179 -5.05 6.38 1.81
C LEU A 179 -4.72 5.03 2.49
N VAL A 180 -3.43 4.74 2.68
CA VAL A 180 -2.99 3.54 3.43
C VAL A 180 -3.58 3.55 4.84
N ASN A 181 -3.50 4.67 5.55
CA ASN A 181 -4.05 4.80 6.90
C ASN A 181 -5.57 4.65 6.95
N LYS A 182 -6.30 5.17 5.95
CA LYS A 182 -7.76 4.97 5.82
C LYS A 182 -8.11 3.50 5.64
N ILE A 183 -7.38 2.79 4.79
CA ILE A 183 -7.55 1.35 4.59
C ILE A 183 -7.24 0.58 5.89
N GLU A 184 -6.13 0.88 6.57
CA GLU A 184 -5.77 0.23 7.83
C GLU A 184 -6.82 0.46 8.92
N LYS A 185 -7.35 1.69 9.05
CA LYS A 185 -8.44 2.00 9.98
C LYS A 185 -9.75 1.27 9.60
N SER A 186 -10.05 1.16 8.32
CA SER A 186 -11.26 0.47 7.86
C SER A 186 -11.29 -1.01 8.27
N LYS A 187 -10.12 -1.64 8.40
CA LYS A 187 -9.96 -3.04 8.82
C LYS A 187 -10.06 -3.26 10.33
N GLN A 188 -10.15 -2.20 11.12
CA GLN A 188 -10.26 -2.30 12.59
C GLN A 188 -11.70 -2.40 13.04
N ILE A 189 -11.91 -3.20 14.08
CA ILE A 189 -13.18 -3.38 14.80
C ILE A 189 -12.89 -3.10 16.27
N HIS A 190 -13.60 -2.13 16.84
CA HIS A 190 -13.53 -1.85 18.27
C HIS A 190 -14.67 -2.56 19.00
N LEU A 191 -14.33 -3.33 20.02
CA LEU A 191 -15.26 -4.10 20.82
C LEU A 191 -14.84 -4.02 22.31
N ASN A 192 -15.59 -3.26 23.12
CA ASN A 192 -15.21 -2.92 24.48
C ASN A 192 -13.77 -2.32 24.51
N ASP A 193 -12.87 -2.89 25.31
CA ASP A 193 -11.48 -2.48 25.43
C ASP A 193 -10.55 -3.16 24.40
N PHE A 194 -11.13 -3.94 23.47
CA PHE A 194 -10.39 -4.68 22.47
C PHE A 194 -10.45 -4.03 21.09
N THR A 195 -9.37 -4.15 20.37
CA THR A 195 -9.28 -3.85 18.94
C THR A 195 -8.96 -5.13 18.18
N ILE A 196 -9.84 -5.51 17.26
CA ILE A 196 -9.64 -6.62 16.34
C ILE A 196 -9.21 -6.01 15.01
N LYS A 197 -8.09 -6.44 14.48
CA LYS A 197 -7.57 -5.97 13.20
C LYS A 197 -7.61 -7.11 12.19
N ILE A 198 -8.29 -6.90 11.07
CA ILE A 198 -8.31 -7.83 9.95
C ILE A 198 -7.06 -7.61 9.09
N ASP A 199 -6.22 -8.64 8.91
CA ASP A 199 -5.02 -8.57 8.07
C ASP A 199 -5.25 -9.09 6.67
N SER A 200 -6.06 -10.14 6.53
CA SER A 200 -6.40 -10.72 5.24
C SER A 200 -7.80 -11.32 5.20
N ILE A 201 -8.40 -11.25 4.03
CA ILE A 201 -9.67 -11.91 3.69
C ILE A 201 -9.43 -12.65 2.39
N THR A 202 -9.73 -13.95 2.40
CA THR A 202 -9.65 -14.80 1.20
C THR A 202 -10.83 -15.74 1.17
N HIS A 203 -11.24 -16.22 -0.01
CA HIS A 203 -12.22 -17.28 -0.10
C HIS A 203 -11.77 -18.36 -1.09
N ASP A 204 -12.09 -19.59 -0.76
CA ASP A 204 -11.94 -20.75 -1.63
C ASP A 204 -13.22 -21.57 -1.56
N LYS A 205 -13.87 -21.78 -2.72
CA LYS A 205 -15.14 -22.47 -2.83
C LYS A 205 -16.17 -21.91 -1.86
N ASN A 206 -16.50 -22.65 -0.83
CA ASN A 206 -17.57 -22.35 0.15
C ASN A 206 -17.02 -21.93 1.52
N ILE A 207 -15.77 -21.53 1.60
CA ILE A 207 -15.13 -21.03 2.84
C ILE A 207 -14.59 -19.63 2.59
N LEU A 208 -15.01 -18.66 3.42
CA LEU A 208 -14.38 -17.36 3.56
C LEU A 208 -13.48 -17.41 4.79
N GLU A 209 -12.18 -17.19 4.58
CA GLU A 209 -11.18 -17.15 5.64
C GLU A 209 -10.77 -15.72 5.95
N ILE A 210 -10.83 -15.35 7.22
CA ILE A 210 -10.50 -14.04 7.74
C ILE A 210 -9.40 -14.24 8.79
N ASN A 211 -8.23 -13.64 8.58
CA ASN A 211 -7.14 -13.69 9.52
C ASN A 211 -6.84 -12.30 10.06
N GLY A 212 -6.35 -12.23 11.30
CA GLY A 212 -6.01 -10.97 11.92
C GLY A 212 -5.52 -11.13 13.36
N ASP A 213 -5.42 -9.99 14.04
CA ASP A 213 -4.91 -9.92 15.42
C ASP A 213 -5.90 -9.23 16.35
N ILE A 214 -5.76 -9.52 17.66
CA ILE A 214 -6.56 -8.94 18.73
C ILE A 214 -5.63 -8.25 19.71
N SER A 215 -6.00 -7.06 20.17
CA SER A 215 -5.27 -6.30 21.17
C SER A 215 -6.25 -5.69 22.18
N PRO A 216 -5.96 -5.73 23.50
CA PRO A 216 -4.84 -6.41 24.15
C PRO A 216 -4.89 -7.92 23.99
N GLU A 217 -3.81 -8.58 24.36
CA GLU A 217 -3.64 -10.04 24.27
C GLU A 217 -4.73 -10.80 25.03
N ILE A 218 -5.23 -11.89 24.45
CA ILE A 218 -6.24 -12.77 25.04
C ILE A 218 -5.74 -14.22 25.07
N MET A 219 -6.38 -15.05 25.88
CA MET A 219 -6.07 -16.49 25.96
C MET A 219 -6.40 -17.18 24.63
N ASP A 220 -5.66 -18.24 24.35
CA ASP A 220 -5.93 -19.13 23.22
C ASP A 220 -7.34 -19.69 23.31
N TYR A 221 -8.03 -19.71 22.20
CA TYR A 221 -9.43 -20.09 22.13
C TYR A 221 -9.74 -20.85 20.84
N PHE A 222 -10.59 -21.85 20.91
CA PHE A 222 -11.12 -22.55 19.75
C PHE A 222 -12.62 -22.79 19.91
N VAL A 223 -13.38 -22.50 18.87
CA VAL A 223 -14.80 -22.83 18.80
C VAL A 223 -15.19 -23.22 17.38
N GLU A 224 -16.05 -24.21 17.28
CA GLU A 224 -16.71 -24.61 16.06
C GLU A 224 -18.23 -24.41 16.22
N GLY A 225 -18.78 -23.48 15.45
CA GLY A 225 -20.22 -23.23 15.36
C GLY A 225 -20.81 -23.90 14.12
N ASN A 226 -22.13 -23.76 13.93
CA ASN A 226 -22.82 -24.39 12.80
C ASN A 226 -22.33 -23.88 11.43
N ASN A 227 -21.98 -22.59 11.32
CA ASN A 227 -21.63 -21.96 10.04
C ASN A 227 -20.29 -21.20 10.12
N PHE A 228 -19.50 -21.43 11.16
CA PHE A 228 -18.16 -20.86 11.30
C PHE A 228 -17.27 -21.72 12.18
N SER A 229 -15.95 -21.56 12.04
CA SER A 229 -14.98 -21.98 13.04
C SER A 229 -14.02 -20.84 13.32
N LEU A 230 -13.62 -20.68 14.60
CA LEU A 230 -12.70 -19.66 15.05
C LEU A 230 -11.58 -20.29 15.88
N SER A 231 -10.35 -19.98 15.51
CA SER A 231 -9.15 -20.32 16.28
C SER A 231 -8.42 -19.03 16.64
N ILE A 232 -8.01 -18.88 17.89
CA ILE A 232 -7.19 -17.78 18.39
C ILE A 232 -5.97 -18.40 19.06
N VAL A 233 -4.78 -18.04 18.61
CA VAL A 233 -3.49 -18.50 19.17
C VAL A 233 -2.55 -17.32 19.25
N ASN A 234 -1.99 -17.05 20.43
CA ASN A 234 -1.10 -15.90 20.70
C ASN A 234 -1.71 -14.58 20.18
N SER A 235 -3.01 -14.38 20.39
CA SER A 235 -3.80 -13.22 19.94
C SER A 235 -3.94 -13.03 18.43
N SER A 236 -3.38 -13.91 17.62
CA SER A 236 -3.72 -14.00 16.19
C SER A 236 -4.92 -14.90 16.00
N PHE A 237 -5.87 -14.49 15.17
CA PHE A 237 -7.08 -15.28 14.91
C PHE A 237 -7.19 -15.73 13.45
N GLN A 238 -7.81 -16.89 13.28
CA GLN A 238 -8.34 -17.39 12.00
C GLN A 238 -9.82 -17.68 12.18
N LEU A 239 -10.65 -16.94 11.48
CA LEU A 239 -12.10 -17.16 11.39
C LEU A 239 -12.44 -17.70 10.01
N LYS A 240 -13.05 -18.88 9.95
CA LYS A 240 -13.61 -19.47 8.73
C LYS A 240 -15.13 -19.36 8.79
N LEU A 241 -15.73 -18.75 7.77
CA LEU A 241 -17.16 -18.68 7.58
C LEU A 241 -17.56 -19.59 6.41
N TYR A 242 -18.61 -20.40 6.59
CA TYR A 242 -19.20 -21.14 5.49
C TYR A 242 -20.03 -20.19 4.65
N ILE A 243 -19.76 -20.17 3.34
CA ILE A 243 -20.42 -19.30 2.36
C ILE A 243 -21.04 -20.14 1.24
N LEU A 244 -22.07 -19.60 0.61
CA LEU A 244 -22.71 -20.20 -0.55
C LEU A 244 -22.57 -19.28 -1.75
N GLU A 245 -22.21 -19.85 -2.88
CA GLU A 245 -22.27 -19.19 -4.17
C GLU A 245 -23.70 -19.20 -4.71
N GLY A 246 -24.15 -18.10 -5.27
CA GLY A 246 -25.46 -18.00 -5.88
C GLY A 246 -25.71 -16.67 -6.58
N TYR A 247 -26.81 -16.62 -7.30
CA TYR A 247 -27.27 -15.37 -7.91
C TYR A 247 -27.97 -14.51 -6.85
N LEU A 248 -27.42 -13.32 -6.59
CA LEU A 248 -27.99 -12.33 -5.68
C LEU A 248 -29.12 -11.56 -6.34
N GLU A 249 -29.01 -11.36 -7.64
CA GLU A 249 -30.06 -10.87 -8.55
C GLU A 249 -29.77 -11.39 -9.98
N THR A 250 -30.63 -11.08 -10.96
CA THR A 250 -30.46 -11.57 -12.33
C THR A 250 -29.11 -11.17 -12.92
N GLY A 251 -28.27 -12.15 -13.18
CA GLY A 251 -26.95 -11.96 -13.80
C GLY A 251 -25.83 -11.58 -12.82
N VAL A 252 -26.11 -11.44 -11.51
CA VAL A 252 -25.10 -11.08 -10.51
C VAL A 252 -24.79 -12.29 -9.64
N LEU A 253 -23.66 -12.94 -9.90
CA LEU A 253 -23.14 -14.04 -9.10
C LEU A 253 -22.33 -13.49 -7.93
N GLY A 254 -22.52 -14.06 -6.74
CA GLY A 254 -21.79 -13.66 -5.55
C GLY A 254 -21.80 -14.73 -4.47
N PHE A 255 -21.24 -14.38 -3.32
CA PHE A 255 -21.16 -15.26 -2.16
C PHE A 255 -21.89 -14.65 -0.97
N VAL A 256 -22.66 -15.48 -0.28
CA VAL A 256 -23.39 -15.11 0.94
C VAL A 256 -22.98 -16.01 2.09
N HIS A 257 -22.94 -15.45 3.30
CA HIS A 257 -22.87 -16.21 4.53
C HIS A 257 -24.28 -16.45 5.06
N ILE A 258 -24.62 -17.70 5.43
CA ILE A 258 -25.87 -18.03 6.11
C ILE A 258 -25.64 -17.95 7.61
N HIS A 259 -26.35 -17.08 8.29
CA HIS A 259 -26.25 -16.97 9.74
C HIS A 259 -27.51 -17.48 10.45
N ASN A 260 -27.32 -18.02 11.65
CA ASN A 260 -28.37 -18.43 12.57
C ASN A 260 -28.22 -17.79 13.96
N TYR A 261 -27.39 -16.77 14.08
CA TYR A 261 -27.17 -15.98 15.28
C TYR A 261 -27.71 -14.56 15.10
N PRO A 262 -28.09 -13.84 16.18
CA PRO A 262 -28.62 -12.50 16.06
C PRO A 262 -27.59 -11.56 15.44
N LEU A 263 -27.95 -10.93 14.34
CA LEU A 263 -27.17 -9.85 13.73
C LEU A 263 -27.97 -8.56 13.84
N ASP A 264 -27.38 -7.58 14.53
CA ASP A 264 -27.93 -6.24 14.68
C ASP A 264 -27.06 -5.27 13.88
N PHE A 265 -27.22 -5.28 12.56
CA PHE A 265 -26.53 -4.36 11.66
C PHE A 265 -27.32 -4.13 10.37
N VAL A 266 -26.97 -3.06 9.67
CA VAL A 266 -27.49 -2.76 8.33
C VAL A 266 -26.60 -3.43 7.30
N ASP A 267 -27.18 -4.18 6.36
CA ASP A 267 -26.48 -4.74 5.22
C ASP A 267 -25.98 -3.61 4.32
N GLU A 268 -24.67 -3.56 4.06
CA GLU A 268 -24.04 -2.56 3.19
C GLU A 268 -24.14 -2.90 1.70
N SER A 269 -24.66 -4.09 1.36
CA SER A 269 -24.83 -4.47 -0.04
C SER A 269 -26.09 -3.83 -0.64
N PRO A 270 -26.13 -3.65 -1.97
CA PRO A 270 -27.32 -3.15 -2.65
C PRO A 270 -28.42 -4.22 -2.83
N TYR A 271 -28.18 -5.47 -2.40
CA TYR A 271 -29.07 -6.60 -2.70
C TYR A 271 -30.11 -6.79 -1.61
N ASN A 272 -31.36 -7.00 -2.03
CA ASN A 272 -32.45 -7.28 -1.11
C ASN A 272 -32.65 -8.81 -0.96
N LEU A 273 -31.88 -9.39 -0.05
CA LEU A 273 -31.92 -10.82 0.23
C LEU A 273 -32.77 -11.15 1.47
N ARG A 274 -33.02 -12.44 1.68
CA ARG A 274 -33.57 -12.97 2.91
C ARG A 274 -32.68 -12.62 4.10
N LYS A 275 -33.24 -12.28 5.24
CA LYS A 275 -32.50 -11.72 6.40
C LYS A 275 -31.41 -12.61 6.98
N ASP A 276 -31.47 -13.92 6.74
CA ASP A 276 -30.43 -14.87 7.16
C ASP A 276 -29.30 -15.02 6.14
N LEU A 277 -29.36 -14.34 5.00
CA LEU A 277 -28.35 -14.34 3.96
C LEU A 277 -27.63 -13.00 3.94
N ILE A 278 -26.33 -13.02 4.19
CA ILE A 278 -25.50 -11.81 4.22
C ILE A 278 -24.50 -11.85 3.07
N PRO A 279 -24.60 -10.95 2.10
CA PRO A 279 -23.59 -10.84 1.06
C PRO A 279 -22.21 -10.53 1.63
N VAL A 280 -21.21 -11.31 1.24
CA VAL A 280 -19.82 -11.12 1.67
C VAL A 280 -18.86 -10.81 0.52
N PHE A 281 -19.22 -11.22 -0.71
CA PHE A 281 -18.40 -10.97 -1.89
C PHE A 281 -19.24 -10.90 -3.17
N VAL A 282 -19.02 -9.83 -3.96
CA VAL A 282 -19.38 -9.69 -5.38
C VAL A 282 -18.32 -8.79 -6.02
N ASN A 283 -17.41 -9.34 -6.83
CA ASN A 283 -16.23 -8.65 -7.36
C ASN A 283 -15.27 -8.08 -6.30
N ARG A 284 -15.78 -7.66 -5.15
CA ARG A 284 -15.04 -7.21 -3.95
C ARG A 284 -15.70 -7.72 -2.68
N TYR A 285 -14.97 -7.69 -1.55
CA TYR A 285 -15.55 -8.02 -0.25
C TYR A 285 -16.39 -6.87 0.29
N TYR A 286 -17.56 -7.18 0.82
CA TYR A 286 -18.38 -6.26 1.63
C TYR A 286 -17.78 -6.19 3.03
N LEU A 287 -16.77 -5.33 3.21
CA LEU A 287 -15.99 -5.26 4.44
C LEU A 287 -16.84 -4.94 5.67
N GLY A 288 -17.83 -4.06 5.55
CA GLY A 288 -18.76 -3.74 6.65
C GLY A 288 -19.56 -4.94 7.10
N ASN A 289 -20.14 -5.72 6.17
CA ASN A 289 -20.86 -6.95 6.48
C ASN A 289 -19.92 -7.97 7.18
N ILE A 290 -18.73 -8.16 6.65
CA ILE A 290 -17.72 -9.06 7.23
C ILE A 290 -17.33 -8.60 8.65
N LYS A 291 -17.07 -7.31 8.85
CA LYS A 291 -16.77 -6.75 10.18
C LYS A 291 -17.88 -6.96 11.19
N ASN A 292 -19.13 -6.81 10.76
CA ASN A 292 -20.28 -7.04 11.62
C ASN A 292 -20.43 -8.51 12.02
N ILE A 293 -20.17 -9.44 11.10
CA ILE A 293 -20.11 -10.87 11.41
C ILE A 293 -19.00 -11.15 12.42
N VAL A 294 -17.77 -10.69 12.15
CA VAL A 294 -16.64 -10.82 13.09
C VAL A 294 -16.99 -10.26 14.44
N LYS A 295 -17.50 -9.02 14.52
CA LYS A 295 -17.90 -8.37 15.76
C LYS A 295 -18.93 -9.19 16.55
N THR A 296 -19.91 -9.78 15.88
CA THR A 296 -20.96 -10.59 16.52
C THR A 296 -20.37 -11.86 17.13
N ILE A 297 -19.53 -12.58 16.38
CA ILE A 297 -18.88 -13.80 16.87
C ILE A 297 -17.97 -13.50 18.06
N PHE A 298 -17.20 -12.43 18.00
CA PHE A 298 -16.27 -12.06 19.07
C PHE A 298 -16.95 -11.51 20.31
N LYS A 299 -18.15 -10.91 20.24
CA LYS A 299 -18.93 -10.45 21.39
C LYS A 299 -19.23 -11.56 22.40
N ASP A 300 -19.39 -12.79 21.94
CA ASP A 300 -19.66 -13.94 22.81
C ASP A 300 -18.41 -14.49 23.48
N ILE A 301 -17.23 -14.17 22.97
CA ILE A 301 -15.93 -14.68 23.43
C ILE A 301 -15.24 -13.68 24.35
N ILE A 302 -15.28 -12.40 23.95
CA ILE A 302 -14.67 -11.28 24.70
C ILE A 302 -15.75 -10.70 25.64
N LYS A 303 -15.95 -11.34 26.78
CA LYS A 303 -16.85 -10.87 27.84
C LYS A 303 -16.10 -10.20 28.95
#